data_d7a4f0c93d2dd477b7e877e914c124b1
#
_entry.id   d7a4f0c93d2dd477b7e877e914c124b1
#
_cell.length_a   1.000
_cell.length_b   1.000
_cell.length_c   1.000
_cell.angle_alpha   90.00
_cell.angle_beta   90.00
_cell.angle_gamma   90.00
#
_symmetry.space_group_name_H-M   'P 1'
#
loop_
_entity.id
_entity.type
_entity.pdbx_description
1 polymer ?
#
loop_
_entity_poly.entity_id
_entity_poly.type
_entity_poly.pdbx_seq_one_letter_code
_entity_poly.pdbx_strand_id
1 'polypeptide(L)'
;MIVVLLSTFPDVETARTAVRTLVEERLVACGNIMPGVESIYRWQGAVETSAEVMVIFKTTADSAEAAQSRLRELHPYEVPEMLRLPVDGGWPPYLDWVRDSTSSPQTTPQESA
;
A
#
# COMPACT_ATOMS: atom_id res chain seq x y z
N MET A 1 -2.82 5.64 -14.70
CA MET A 1 -3.73 6.06 -13.63
C MET A 1 -3.09 5.78 -12.28
N ILE A 2 -3.25 6.72 -11.39
CA ILE A 2 -2.76 6.58 -10.02
C ILE A 2 -3.83 5.86 -9.21
N VAL A 3 -3.40 4.99 -8.29
CA VAL A 3 -4.30 4.35 -7.36
C VAL A 3 -3.74 4.46 -5.95
N VAL A 4 -4.65 4.38 -4.98
CA VAL A 4 -4.32 4.36 -3.56
C VAL A 4 -4.65 2.97 -3.05
N LEU A 5 -3.73 2.38 -2.30
CA LEU A 5 -3.97 1.12 -1.60
C LEU A 5 -4.11 1.44 -0.11
N LEU A 6 -5.16 0.90 0.49
CA LEU A 6 -5.38 1.03 1.94
C LEU A 6 -5.12 -0.30 2.61
N SER A 7 -4.46 -0.25 3.76
CA SER A 7 -4.25 -1.43 4.59
C SER A 7 -4.12 -1.01 6.04
N THR A 8 -4.40 -1.95 6.95
CA THR A 8 -4.22 -1.71 8.38
C THR A 8 -3.26 -2.75 8.95
N PHE A 9 -2.51 -2.34 9.97
CA PHE A 9 -1.47 -3.16 10.58
C PHE A 9 -1.63 -3.16 12.09
N PRO A 10 -1.10 -4.18 12.78
CA PRO A 10 -1.25 -4.24 14.24
C PRO A 10 -0.40 -3.22 14.99
N ASP A 11 0.70 -2.76 14.39
CA ASP A 11 1.58 -1.81 15.06
C ASP A 11 2.38 -1.02 14.03
N VAL A 12 3.05 0.02 14.50
CA VAL A 12 3.81 0.91 13.63
C VAL A 12 5.01 0.19 13.02
N GLU A 13 5.60 -0.74 13.74
CA GLU A 13 6.81 -1.39 13.26
C GLU A 13 6.55 -2.28 12.07
N THR A 14 5.49 -3.10 12.11
CA THR A 14 5.15 -3.92 10.96
C THR A 14 4.72 -3.06 9.78
N ALA A 15 4.01 -1.96 10.05
CA ALA A 15 3.63 -1.03 8.99
C ALA A 15 4.86 -0.41 8.34
N ARG A 16 5.81 0.03 9.17
CA ARG A 16 7.03 0.67 8.67
C ARG A 16 7.85 -0.28 7.80
N THR A 17 7.96 -1.53 8.22
CA THR A 17 8.69 -2.54 7.45
C THR A 17 8.04 -2.76 6.09
N ALA A 18 6.72 -2.88 6.07
CA ALA A 18 6.00 -3.09 4.81
C ALA A 18 6.14 -1.89 3.88
N VAL A 19 5.96 -0.68 4.41
CA VAL A 19 6.08 0.52 3.60
C VAL A 19 7.48 0.65 3.01
N ARG A 20 8.49 0.51 3.86
CA ARG A 20 9.87 0.65 3.41
C ARG A 20 10.21 -0.37 2.32
N THR A 21 9.79 -1.61 2.50
CA THR A 21 10.06 -2.65 1.52
C THR A 21 9.43 -2.32 0.17
N LEU A 22 8.15 -1.94 0.18
CA LEU A 22 7.46 -1.64 -1.07
C LEU A 22 8.04 -0.42 -1.76
N VAL A 23 8.46 0.59 -0.98
CA VAL A 23 9.08 1.77 -1.57
C VAL A 23 10.45 1.41 -2.18
N GLU A 24 11.25 0.65 -1.45
CA GLU A 24 12.57 0.26 -1.94
C GLU A 24 12.48 -0.60 -3.19
N GLU A 25 11.46 -1.42 -3.28
CA GLU A 25 11.24 -2.27 -4.46
C GLU A 25 10.50 -1.53 -5.57
N ARG A 26 10.20 -0.26 -5.39
CA ARG A 26 9.55 0.61 -6.37
C ARG A 26 8.17 0.12 -6.76
N LEU A 27 7.52 -0.62 -5.89
CA LEU A 27 6.15 -1.07 -6.11
C LEU A 27 5.14 -0.01 -5.70
N VAL A 28 5.53 0.90 -4.82
CA VAL A 28 4.75 2.09 -4.48
C VAL A 28 5.69 3.29 -4.45
N ALA A 29 5.12 4.48 -4.66
CA ALA A 29 5.90 5.71 -4.57
C ALA A 29 6.11 6.10 -3.12
N CYS A 30 5.10 5.88 -2.29
CA CYS A 30 5.18 6.22 -0.87
C CYS A 30 4.07 5.52 -0.10
N GLY A 31 4.20 5.53 1.22
CA GLY A 31 3.15 5.10 2.12
C GLY A 31 3.10 6.05 3.30
N ASN A 32 1.89 6.45 3.65
CA ASN A 32 1.67 7.30 4.82
C ASN A 32 1.16 6.43 5.95
N ILE A 33 1.82 6.51 7.09
CA ILE A 33 1.54 5.68 8.25
C ILE A 33 0.81 6.51 9.27
N MET A 34 -0.40 6.06 9.66
CA MET A 34 -1.24 6.79 10.60
C MET A 34 -1.54 5.89 11.79
N PRO A 35 -0.83 6.08 12.91
CA PRO A 35 -1.15 5.33 14.13
C PRO A 35 -2.40 5.87 14.80
N GLY A 36 -2.91 5.15 15.76
CA GLY A 36 -4.01 5.62 16.58
C GLY A 36 -5.39 5.39 15.97
N VAL A 37 -5.52 4.41 15.11
CA VAL A 37 -6.81 4.04 14.52
C VAL A 37 -7.48 3.04 15.42
N GLU A 38 -8.75 3.27 15.73
CA GLU A 38 -9.58 2.32 16.45
C GLU A 38 -10.48 1.64 15.43
N SER A 39 -10.35 0.32 15.29
CA SER A 39 -11.13 -0.45 14.33
C SER A 39 -12.15 -1.29 15.07
N ILE A 40 -13.39 -1.26 14.63
CA ILE A 40 -14.48 -2.05 15.21
C ILE A 40 -15.04 -2.86 14.05
N TYR A 41 -15.05 -4.18 14.20
CA TYR A 41 -15.35 -5.05 13.07
C TYR A 41 -15.91 -6.37 13.56
N ARG A 42 -16.52 -7.12 12.65
CA ARG A 42 -17.04 -8.45 12.96
C ARG A 42 -16.00 -9.49 12.56
N TRP A 43 -15.70 -10.37 13.49
CA TRP A 43 -14.73 -11.44 13.25
C TRP A 43 -15.25 -12.71 13.93
N GLN A 44 -15.44 -13.76 13.15
CA GLN A 44 -15.88 -15.08 13.64
C GLN A 44 -17.10 -14.99 14.54
N GLY A 45 -18.09 -14.21 14.11
CA GLY A 45 -19.38 -14.12 14.79
C GLY A 45 -19.44 -13.14 15.93
N ALA A 46 -18.36 -12.43 16.23
CA ALA A 46 -18.33 -11.47 17.34
C ALA A 46 -17.92 -10.10 16.84
N VAL A 47 -18.33 -9.07 17.55
CA VAL A 47 -17.85 -7.69 17.29
C VAL A 47 -16.61 -7.47 18.12
N GLU A 48 -15.52 -7.12 17.42
CA GLU A 48 -14.23 -6.94 18.03
C GLU A 48 -13.78 -5.50 17.89
N THR A 49 -12.90 -5.07 18.80
CA THR A 49 -12.29 -3.75 18.74
C THR A 49 -10.80 -3.94 18.86
N SER A 50 -10.04 -3.26 18.01
CA SER A 50 -8.59 -3.28 18.16
C SER A 50 -7.99 -1.95 17.76
N ALA A 51 -6.84 -1.65 18.37
CA ALA A 51 -6.02 -0.51 17.96
C ALA A 51 -5.21 -0.93 16.76
N GLU A 52 -5.23 -0.10 15.72
CA GLU A 52 -4.53 -0.41 14.49
C GLU A 52 -3.81 0.80 13.95
N VAL A 53 -2.96 0.53 12.94
CA VAL A 53 -2.23 1.56 12.21
C VAL A 53 -2.70 1.48 10.77
N MET A 54 -3.18 2.60 10.25
CA MET A 54 -3.64 2.67 8.86
C MET A 54 -2.48 3.12 7.98
N VAL A 55 -2.34 2.50 6.82
CA VAL A 55 -1.37 2.93 5.82
C VAL A 55 -2.08 3.24 4.53
N ILE A 56 -1.71 4.37 3.94
CA ILE A 56 -2.18 4.79 2.62
C ILE A 56 -0.98 4.74 1.69
N PHE A 57 -0.98 3.79 0.75
CA PHE A 57 0.06 3.68 -0.25
C PHE A 57 -0.37 4.39 -1.53
N LYS A 58 0.59 5.01 -2.23
CA LYS A 58 0.32 5.60 -3.55
C LYS A 58 1.15 4.89 -4.59
N THR A 59 0.49 4.49 -5.68
CA THR A 59 1.15 3.76 -6.75
C THR A 59 0.40 3.98 -8.06
N THR A 60 0.81 3.26 -9.09
CA THR A 60 0.12 3.30 -10.38
C THR A 60 -0.75 2.07 -10.53
N ALA A 61 -1.72 2.16 -11.43
CA ALA A 61 -2.56 1.00 -11.73
C ALA A 61 -1.73 -0.17 -12.23
N ASP A 62 -0.68 0.11 -12.99
CA ASP A 62 0.18 -0.94 -13.53
C ASP A 62 0.95 -1.68 -12.44
N SER A 63 1.31 -1.01 -11.36
CA SER A 63 2.07 -1.62 -10.28
C SER A 63 1.20 -2.13 -9.14
N ALA A 64 -0.09 -1.81 -9.14
CA ALA A 64 -0.95 -2.05 -8.00
C ALA A 64 -1.07 -3.53 -7.65
N GLU A 65 -1.20 -4.38 -8.67
CA GLU A 65 -1.35 -5.80 -8.40
C GLU A 65 -0.08 -6.41 -7.83
N ALA A 66 1.08 -6.04 -8.35
CA ALA A 66 2.35 -6.52 -7.82
C ALA A 66 2.57 -6.01 -6.40
N ALA A 67 2.20 -4.74 -6.15
CA ALA A 67 2.30 -4.17 -4.81
C ALA A 67 1.41 -4.94 -3.83
N GLN A 68 0.18 -5.24 -4.24
CA GLN A 68 -0.73 -5.99 -3.39
C GLN A 68 -0.21 -7.39 -3.09
N SER A 69 0.33 -8.08 -4.08
CA SER A 69 0.89 -9.42 -3.88
C SER A 69 2.06 -9.38 -2.92
N ARG A 70 2.94 -8.40 -3.07
CA ARG A 70 4.08 -8.27 -2.18
C ARG A 70 3.64 -7.92 -0.77
N LEU A 71 2.66 -7.02 -0.66
CA LEU A 71 2.10 -6.65 0.65
C LEU A 71 1.52 -7.87 1.34
N ARG A 72 0.84 -8.73 0.58
CA ARG A 72 0.29 -9.97 1.14
C ARG A 72 1.37 -10.82 1.80
N GLU A 73 2.53 -10.91 1.16
CA GLU A 73 3.65 -11.69 1.71
C GLU A 73 4.19 -11.09 3.00
N LEU A 74 4.15 -9.77 3.11
CA LEU A 74 4.73 -9.06 4.26
C LEU A 74 3.76 -8.89 5.41
N HIS A 75 2.47 -9.08 5.16
CA HIS A 75 1.44 -8.73 6.14
C HIS A 75 1.29 -9.83 7.19
N PRO A 76 1.22 -9.46 8.47
CA PRO A 76 1.08 -10.47 9.53
C PRO A 76 -0.32 -11.05 9.68
N TYR A 77 -1.35 -10.39 9.14
CA TYR A 77 -2.72 -10.88 9.29
C TYR A 77 -3.00 -12.02 8.32
N GLU A 78 -3.89 -12.90 8.74
CA GLU A 78 -4.38 -13.97 7.88
C GLU A 78 -5.22 -13.40 6.74
N VAL A 79 -6.09 -12.45 7.04
CA VAL A 79 -6.96 -11.81 6.06
C VAL A 79 -6.77 -10.29 6.19
N PRO A 80 -5.72 -9.73 5.58
CA PRO A 80 -5.47 -8.31 5.71
C PRO A 80 -6.40 -7.47 4.85
N GLU A 81 -6.69 -6.26 5.31
CA GLU A 81 -7.39 -5.28 4.48
C GLU A 81 -6.46 -4.84 3.36
N MET A 82 -6.95 -4.92 2.13
CA MET A 82 -6.23 -4.40 0.96
C MET A 82 -7.28 -3.89 -0.01
N LEU A 83 -7.44 -2.58 -0.05
CA LEU A 83 -8.42 -1.93 -0.91
C LEU A 83 -7.71 -1.05 -1.92
N ARG A 84 -8.15 -1.11 -3.16
CA ARG A 84 -7.64 -0.22 -4.22
C ARG A 84 -8.69 0.82 -4.52
N LEU A 85 -8.26 2.08 -4.49
CA LEU A 85 -9.12 3.22 -4.81
C LEU A 85 -8.53 3.93 -6.01
N PRO A 86 -9.29 4.07 -7.11
CA PRO A 86 -8.78 4.84 -8.23
C PRO A 86 -8.74 6.32 -7.89
N VAL A 87 -7.69 6.99 -8.34
CA VAL A 87 -7.53 8.41 -8.14
C VAL A 87 -7.96 9.12 -9.41
N ASP A 88 -9.00 9.93 -9.31
CA ASP A 88 -9.61 10.59 -10.45
C ASP A 88 -8.69 11.65 -11.06
N GLY A 89 -7.93 12.36 -10.23
CA GLY A 89 -7.04 13.39 -10.69
C GLY A 89 -6.28 13.98 -9.53
N GLY A 90 -5.41 14.92 -9.84
CA GLY A 90 -4.61 15.57 -8.81
C GLY A 90 -3.69 16.58 -9.44
N TRP A 91 -2.76 17.11 -8.68
CA TRP A 91 -1.79 18.07 -9.16
C TRP A 91 -0.78 17.36 -10.07
N PRO A 92 -0.68 17.78 -11.34
CA PRO A 92 0.10 17.00 -12.31
C PRO A 92 1.55 16.73 -11.92
N PRO A 93 2.32 17.67 -11.35
CA PRO A 93 3.69 17.33 -10.95
C PRO A 93 3.75 16.24 -9.89
N TYR A 94 2.78 16.18 -8.97
CA TYR A 94 2.76 15.12 -7.97
C TYR A 94 2.41 13.77 -8.60
N LEU A 95 1.44 13.76 -9.51
CA LEU A 95 1.06 12.52 -10.20
C LEU A 95 2.22 11.99 -11.01
N ASP A 96 2.99 12.89 -11.66
CA ASP A 96 4.17 12.48 -12.39
C ASP A 96 5.24 11.90 -11.45
N TRP A 97 5.38 12.49 -10.27
CA TRP A 97 6.33 11.96 -9.29
C TRP A 97 5.96 10.55 -8.86
N VAL A 98 4.67 10.28 -8.65
CA VAL A 98 4.23 8.93 -8.30
C VAL A 98 4.59 7.96 -9.42
N ARG A 99 4.34 8.34 -10.68
CA ARG A 99 4.68 7.47 -11.82
C ARG A 99 6.18 7.22 -11.91
N ASP A 100 6.96 8.29 -11.75
CA ASP A 100 8.42 8.17 -11.88
C ASP A 100 9.02 7.35 -10.75
N SER A 101 8.38 7.32 -9.60
CA SER A 101 8.89 6.62 -8.42
C SER A 101 8.52 5.15 -8.40
N THR A 102 7.62 4.70 -9.29
CA THR A 102 7.23 3.30 -9.36
C THR A 102 7.70 2.70 -10.68
N SER A 103 7.85 1.38 -10.68
CA SER A 103 8.23 0.65 -11.89
C SER A 103 7.29 -0.52 -12.06
N SER A 104 6.76 -0.65 -13.26
CA SER A 104 6.04 -1.86 -13.63
C SER A 104 7.05 -2.99 -13.72
N PRO A 105 6.71 -4.21 -13.30
CA PRO A 105 7.63 -5.33 -13.43
C PRO A 105 8.10 -5.57 -14.87
N GLN A 106 7.31 -5.17 -15.85
CA GLN A 106 7.67 -5.39 -17.25
C GLN A 106 8.73 -4.42 -17.74
N THR A 107 8.88 -3.26 -17.13
CA THR A 107 9.78 -2.24 -17.65
C THR A 107 11.18 -2.33 -17.08
N THR A 108 11.35 -2.96 -15.93
CA THR A 108 12.60 -2.97 -15.23
C THR A 108 13.76 -3.52 -16.07
N PRO A 109 13.63 -4.67 -16.72
CA PRO A 109 14.75 -5.23 -17.47
C PRO A 109 15.17 -4.37 -18.65
N GLN A 110 14.23 -3.75 -19.32
CA GLN A 110 14.58 -2.94 -20.47
C GLN A 110 15.35 -1.70 -20.07
N GLU A 111 15.01 -1.15 -18.95
CA GLU A 111 15.64 0.08 -18.53
C GLU A 111 17.10 -0.09 -18.23
N SER A 112 17.47 -1.28 -17.83
CA SER A 112 18.88 -1.51 -17.55
C SER A 112 19.70 -1.66 -18.82
N ALA A 113 19.06 -1.82 -19.92
CA ALA A 113 19.78 -1.86 -21.20
C ALA A 113 20.07 -0.46 -21.67
#